data_8ac2b0912879c283aa4703a123fd12ef
#
_entry.id   8ac2b0912879c283aa4703a123fd12ef
#
_cell.length_a   1.000
_cell.length_b   1.000
_cell.length_c   1.000
_cell.angle_alpha   90.00
_cell.angle_beta   90.00
_cell.angle_gamma   90.00
#
_symmetry.space_group_name_H-M   'P 1'
#
loop_
_entity.id
_entity.type
_entity.pdbx_description
1 polymer ?
#
loop_
_entity_poly.entity_id
_entity_poly.type
_entity_poly.pdbx_seq_one_letter_code
_entity_poly.pdbx_strand_id
1 'polypeptide(L)'
;MMVCKGEIWLVNLNPVKKDNEMGKIKPAVVYQSNELNHSDYPTKIILPLSTSLIDGAEPIRMRITKRDALEQDSDIIITQIRAIDNDRFIKKLAHLTHQELKKVKELFDEVTL
;
A
#
# COMPACT_ATOMS: atom_id res chain seq x y z
N MET A 1 17.26 4.14 2.40
CA MET A 1 16.19 3.13 2.38
C MET A 1 15.65 3.04 0.98
N MET A 2 15.73 1.87 0.37
CA MET A 2 15.28 1.69 -1.00
C MET A 2 13.87 1.08 -1.00
N VAL A 3 12.92 1.80 -1.54
CA VAL A 3 11.52 1.39 -1.64
C VAL A 3 11.22 1.09 -3.10
N CYS A 4 10.64 -0.08 -3.35
CA CYS A 4 10.34 -0.51 -4.73
C CYS A 4 8.85 -0.75 -4.92
N LYS A 5 8.38 -0.51 -6.15
CA LYS A 5 6.99 -0.78 -6.55
C LYS A 5 6.61 -2.23 -6.28
N GLY A 6 5.44 -2.45 -5.70
CA GLY A 6 4.94 -3.78 -5.36
C GLY A 6 5.32 -4.24 -3.96
N GLU A 7 6.22 -3.55 -3.28
CA GLU A 7 6.53 -3.87 -1.90
C GLU A 7 5.41 -3.41 -0.97
N ILE A 8 5.27 -4.15 0.14
CA ILE A 8 4.32 -3.82 1.21
C ILE A 8 5.16 -3.29 2.37
N TRP A 9 4.88 -2.05 2.76
CA TRP A 9 5.60 -1.37 3.84
C TRP A 9 4.65 -0.98 4.96
N LEU A 10 5.14 -1.06 6.18
CA LEU A 10 4.46 -0.43 7.31
C LEU A 10 4.69 1.07 7.21
N VAL A 11 3.61 1.85 7.21
CA VAL A 11 3.67 3.30 7.01
C VAL A 11 2.81 4.01 8.04
N ASN A 12 3.14 5.26 8.31
CA ASN A 12 2.35 6.14 9.18
C ASN A 12 1.48 7.04 8.29
N LEU A 13 0.17 6.80 8.32
CA LEU A 13 -0.79 7.54 7.52
C LEU A 13 -1.32 8.80 8.21
N ASN A 14 -0.85 9.12 9.41
CA ASN A 14 -1.27 10.33 10.10
C ASN A 14 -0.79 11.58 9.34
N PRO A 15 -1.70 12.46 8.92
CA PRO A 15 -1.30 13.71 8.28
C PRO A 15 -0.63 14.68 9.26
N VAL A 16 -0.94 14.55 10.55
CA VAL A 16 -0.37 15.40 11.61
C VAL A 16 0.28 14.48 12.64
N LYS A 17 1.53 14.76 12.98
CA LYS A 17 2.25 14.00 14.03
C LYS A 17 1.65 14.34 15.39
N LYS A 18 0.89 13.39 15.92
CA LYS A 18 0.46 13.42 17.33
C LYS A 18 0.85 12.09 17.94
N ASP A 19 1.47 12.16 19.10
CA ASP A 19 2.08 11.01 19.73
C ASP A 19 1.13 9.85 20.05
N ASN A 20 -0.18 10.13 20.08
CA ASN A 20 -1.17 9.16 20.55
C ASN A 20 -2.03 8.56 19.45
N GLU A 21 -1.77 8.83 18.16
CA GLU A 21 -2.61 8.33 17.08
C GLU A 21 -2.10 7.01 16.51
N MET A 22 -2.21 5.96 17.31
CA MET A 22 -1.69 4.63 16.98
C MET A 22 -2.42 3.96 15.82
N GLY A 23 -3.71 4.24 15.62
CA GLY A 23 -4.53 3.57 14.62
C GLY A 23 -4.22 3.93 13.17
N LYS A 24 -3.27 4.83 12.92
CA LYS A 24 -2.90 5.28 11.58
C LYS A 24 -1.65 4.61 11.03
N ILE A 25 -0.99 3.76 11.80
CA ILE A 25 0.14 2.97 11.31
C ILE A 25 -0.42 1.70 10.69
N LYS A 26 -0.21 1.53 9.39
CA LYS A 26 -0.81 0.44 8.61
C LYS A 26 0.12 -0.06 7.53
N PRO A 27 -0.05 -1.31 7.10
CA PRO A 27 0.60 -1.76 5.87
C PRO A 27 0.02 -1.05 4.64
N ALA A 28 0.87 -0.83 3.65
CA ALA A 28 0.47 -0.24 2.38
C ALA A 28 1.33 -0.79 1.25
N VAL A 29 0.73 -0.91 0.07
CA VAL A 29 1.45 -1.31 -1.15
C VAL A 29 2.04 -0.07 -1.81
N VAL A 30 3.31 -0.14 -2.17
CA VAL A 30 3.97 0.90 -2.97
C VAL A 30 3.52 0.73 -4.42
N TYR A 31 2.84 1.73 -4.96
CA TYR A 31 2.30 1.67 -6.33
C TYR A 31 2.98 2.63 -7.29
N GLN A 32 3.82 3.51 -6.79
CA GLN A 32 4.59 4.44 -7.60
C GLN A 32 5.70 3.73 -8.37
N SER A 33 5.99 4.20 -9.59
CA SER A 33 7.05 3.63 -10.42
C SER A 33 8.42 3.69 -9.74
N ASN A 34 9.27 2.71 -10.02
CA ASN A 34 10.63 2.69 -9.47
C ASN A 34 11.50 3.84 -9.98
N GLU A 35 11.21 4.36 -11.15
CA GLU A 35 11.91 5.54 -11.66
C GLU A 35 11.76 6.72 -10.69
N LEU A 36 10.55 6.96 -10.20
CA LEU A 36 10.30 7.99 -9.19
C LEU A 36 10.78 7.54 -7.80
N ASN A 37 10.55 6.28 -7.44
CA ASN A 37 10.94 5.75 -6.12
C ASN A 37 12.44 5.91 -5.84
N HIS A 38 13.26 5.77 -6.87
CA HIS A 38 14.72 5.79 -6.75
C HIS A 38 15.32 7.15 -7.11
N SER A 39 14.47 8.16 -7.21
CA SER A 39 14.87 9.56 -7.40
C SER A 39 14.75 10.32 -6.07
N ASP A 40 15.00 11.62 -6.12
CA ASP A 40 14.82 12.51 -4.96
C ASP A 40 13.37 12.98 -4.77
N TYR A 41 12.42 12.36 -5.46
CA TYR A 41 11.02 12.76 -5.35
C TYR A 41 10.53 12.59 -3.91
N PRO A 42 9.88 13.62 -3.31
CA PRO A 42 9.62 13.66 -1.86
C PRO A 42 8.49 12.77 -1.37
N THR A 43 7.64 12.26 -2.26
CA THR A 43 6.48 11.45 -1.89
C THR A 43 6.42 10.15 -2.67
N LYS A 44 5.62 9.20 -2.16
CA LYS A 44 5.33 7.96 -2.87
C LYS A 44 3.84 7.68 -2.88
N ILE A 45 3.36 7.20 -4.02
CA ILE A 45 1.97 6.77 -4.19
C ILE A 45 1.82 5.38 -3.59
N ILE A 46 0.85 5.23 -2.69
CA ILE A 46 0.57 3.95 -2.02
C ILE A 46 -0.91 3.60 -2.07
N LEU A 47 -1.18 2.32 -1.83
CA LEU A 47 -2.52 1.78 -1.62
C LEU A 47 -2.56 1.17 -0.23
N PRO A 48 -3.41 1.67 0.69
CA PRO A 48 -3.45 1.13 2.04
C PRO A 48 -4.09 -0.26 2.09
N LEU A 49 -3.70 -1.06 3.08
CA LEU A 49 -4.28 -2.35 3.37
C LEU A 49 -5.19 -2.26 4.59
N SER A 50 -6.20 -3.13 4.63
CA SER A 50 -7.09 -3.28 5.79
C SER A 50 -7.20 -4.75 6.15
N THR A 51 -7.19 -5.06 7.45
CA THR A 51 -7.46 -6.40 7.97
C THR A 51 -8.95 -6.64 8.21
N SER A 52 -9.78 -5.60 8.09
CA SER A 52 -11.25 -5.75 8.05
C SER A 52 -11.66 -6.23 6.67
N LEU A 53 -11.79 -7.54 6.51
CA LEU A 53 -12.01 -8.15 5.21
C LEU A 53 -13.47 -8.02 4.77
N ILE A 54 -13.67 -7.68 3.49
CA ILE A 54 -14.99 -7.64 2.86
C ILE A 54 -14.92 -8.47 1.59
N ASP A 55 -15.67 -9.59 1.57
CA ASP A 55 -15.69 -10.49 0.43
C ASP A 55 -16.45 -9.88 -0.74
N GLY A 56 -16.05 -10.25 -1.95
CA GLY A 56 -16.74 -9.85 -3.17
C GLY A 56 -16.71 -8.36 -3.46
N ALA A 57 -15.70 -7.63 -3.00
CA ALA A 57 -15.65 -6.18 -3.11
C ALA A 57 -14.79 -5.65 -4.28
N GLU A 58 -14.33 -6.53 -5.18
CA GLU A 58 -13.66 -6.05 -6.38
C GLU A 58 -14.62 -5.27 -7.27
N PRO A 59 -14.18 -4.20 -7.93
CA PRO A 59 -12.81 -3.69 -8.06
C PRO A 59 -12.34 -2.75 -6.93
N ILE A 60 -13.18 -2.49 -5.95
CA ILE A 60 -12.87 -1.52 -4.89
C ILE A 60 -11.77 -2.02 -3.97
N ARG A 61 -11.78 -3.33 -3.70
CA ARG A 61 -10.81 -4.00 -2.83
C ARG A 61 -10.27 -5.25 -3.51
N MET A 62 -9.02 -5.59 -3.19
CA MET A 62 -8.41 -6.84 -3.65
C MET A 62 -7.82 -7.60 -2.46
N ARG A 63 -8.26 -8.85 -2.26
CA ARG A 63 -7.75 -9.71 -1.19
C ARG A 63 -6.36 -10.22 -1.51
N ILE A 64 -5.46 -10.14 -0.52
CA ILE A 64 -4.17 -10.83 -0.55
C ILE A 64 -4.00 -11.65 0.73
N THR A 65 -3.21 -12.72 0.62
CA THR A 65 -2.92 -13.58 1.75
C THR A 65 -1.71 -13.07 2.52
N LYS A 66 -1.66 -13.41 3.82
CA LYS A 66 -0.49 -13.14 4.66
C LYS A 66 0.76 -13.78 4.06
N ARG A 67 1.88 -13.13 4.27
CA ARG A 67 3.20 -13.57 3.78
C ARG A 67 4.32 -12.82 4.46
N ASP A 68 5.45 -13.47 4.67
CA ASP A 68 6.63 -12.86 5.29
C ASP A 68 6.25 -12.13 6.60
N ALA A 69 6.55 -10.84 6.71
CA ALA A 69 6.20 -10.06 7.90
C ALA A 69 4.81 -9.44 7.85
N LEU A 70 4.05 -9.66 6.79
CA LEU A 70 2.62 -9.33 6.75
C LEU A 70 1.85 -10.45 7.43
N GLU A 71 1.43 -10.24 8.67
CA GLU A 71 0.96 -11.29 9.56
C GLU A 71 -0.48 -11.74 9.32
N GLN A 72 -1.28 -10.94 8.61
CA GLN A 72 -2.69 -11.21 8.40
C GLN A 72 -3.09 -11.04 6.95
N ASP A 73 -4.04 -11.89 6.51
CA ASP A 73 -4.73 -11.66 5.23
C ASP A 73 -5.32 -10.26 5.24
N SER A 74 -5.26 -9.58 4.12
CA SER A 74 -5.63 -8.17 4.03
C SER A 74 -6.31 -7.86 2.72
N ASP A 75 -7.11 -6.80 2.72
CA ASP A 75 -7.66 -6.21 1.51
C ASP A 75 -6.85 -4.97 1.13
N ILE A 76 -6.39 -4.91 -0.11
CA ILE A 76 -5.83 -3.69 -0.69
C ILE A 76 -7.00 -2.78 -1.04
N ILE A 77 -7.03 -1.56 -0.51
CA ILE A 77 -8.13 -0.61 -0.77
C ILE A 77 -7.76 0.20 -2.01
N ILE A 78 -8.21 -0.27 -3.17
CA ILE A 78 -7.85 0.31 -4.48
C ILE A 78 -8.29 1.78 -4.57
N THR A 79 -9.47 2.09 -4.05
CA THR A 79 -10.04 3.44 -4.13
C THR A 79 -9.40 4.46 -3.18
N GLN A 80 -8.53 4.01 -2.27
CA GLN A 80 -7.87 4.91 -1.33
C GLN A 80 -6.42 5.20 -1.69
N ILE A 81 -6.11 5.15 -2.96
CA ILE A 81 -4.79 5.54 -3.47
C ILE A 81 -4.45 6.96 -3.01
N ARG A 82 -3.22 7.15 -2.52
CA ARG A 82 -2.77 8.45 -2.04
C ARG A 82 -1.25 8.54 -2.08
N ALA A 83 -0.74 9.75 -2.03
CA ALA A 83 0.69 10.02 -1.88
C ALA A 83 1.01 10.31 -0.42
N ILE A 84 2.14 9.78 0.06
CA ILE A 84 2.64 10.07 1.40
C ILE A 84 4.11 10.45 1.34
N ASP A 85 4.57 11.22 2.33
CA ASP A 85 5.97 11.63 2.43
C ASP A 85 6.90 10.42 2.63
N ASN A 86 8.11 10.51 2.09
CA ASN A 86 9.09 9.45 2.21
C ASN A 86 9.43 9.10 3.65
N ASP A 87 9.40 10.06 4.56
CA ASP A 87 9.70 9.83 5.97
C ASP A 87 8.60 9.10 6.73
N ARG A 88 7.49 8.82 6.08
CA ARG A 88 6.39 8.04 6.67
C ARG A 88 6.61 6.53 6.59
N PHE A 89 7.57 6.08 5.82
CA PHE A 89 7.87 4.65 5.66
C PHE A 89 8.66 4.15 6.86
N ILE A 90 8.18 3.06 7.49
CA ILE A 90 8.77 2.54 8.72
C ILE A 90 9.64 1.32 8.43
N LYS A 91 9.06 0.27 7.85
CA LYS A 91 9.80 -0.93 7.50
C LYS A 91 9.08 -1.75 6.42
N LYS A 92 9.85 -2.47 5.64
CA LYS A 92 9.32 -3.40 4.64
C LYS A 92 8.77 -4.64 5.33
N LEU A 93 7.59 -5.08 4.91
CA LEU A 93 6.92 -6.26 5.46
C LEU A 93 6.95 -7.44 4.49
N ALA A 94 6.71 -7.19 3.22
CA ALA A 94 6.51 -8.23 2.21
C ALA A 94 6.49 -7.59 0.82
N HIS A 95 6.03 -8.34 -0.17
CA HIS A 95 5.80 -7.80 -1.50
C HIS A 95 4.67 -8.55 -2.19
N LEU A 96 4.07 -7.92 -3.20
CA LEU A 96 3.11 -8.57 -4.07
C LEU A 96 3.84 -9.45 -5.09
N THR A 97 3.18 -10.50 -5.54
CA THR A 97 3.64 -11.23 -6.70
C THR A 97 3.44 -10.38 -7.96
N HIS A 98 4.13 -10.74 -9.03
CA HIS A 98 3.96 -10.07 -10.32
C HIS A 98 2.51 -10.13 -10.81
N GLN A 99 1.85 -11.26 -10.64
CA GLN A 99 0.45 -11.45 -11.03
C GLN A 99 -0.49 -10.59 -10.18
N GLU A 100 -0.22 -10.49 -8.89
CA GLU A 100 -1.01 -9.63 -8.01
C GLU A 100 -0.88 -8.16 -8.38
N LEU A 101 0.34 -7.73 -8.69
CA LEU A 101 0.57 -6.34 -9.11
C LEU A 101 -0.15 -6.03 -10.43
N LYS A 102 -0.16 -6.98 -11.37
CA LYS A 102 -0.90 -6.86 -12.61
C LYS A 102 -2.41 -6.72 -12.35
N LYS A 103 -2.94 -7.51 -11.44
CA LYS A 103 -4.36 -7.43 -11.07
C LYS A 103 -4.71 -6.10 -10.41
N VAL A 104 -3.83 -5.59 -9.55
CA VAL A 104 -4.03 -4.25 -8.96
C VAL A 104 -4.20 -3.21 -10.07
N LYS A 105 -3.36 -3.25 -11.10
CA LYS A 105 -3.47 -2.32 -12.21
C LYS A 105 -4.80 -2.46 -12.94
N GLU A 106 -5.25 -3.67 -13.20
CA GLU A 106 -6.54 -3.92 -13.85
C GLU A 106 -7.70 -3.35 -13.03
N LEU A 107 -7.71 -3.59 -11.73
CA LEU A 107 -8.75 -3.08 -10.85
C LEU A 107 -8.70 -1.56 -10.72
N PHE A 108 -7.49 -1.00 -10.64
CA PHE A 108 -7.31 0.46 -10.57
C PHE A 108 -7.83 1.11 -11.85
N ASP A 109 -7.52 0.56 -13.01
CA ASP A 109 -8.03 1.06 -14.30
C ASP A 109 -9.57 1.02 -14.32
N GLU A 110 -10.17 -0.02 -13.74
CA GLU A 110 -11.63 -0.17 -13.69
C GLU A 110 -12.28 0.91 -12.82
N VAL A 111 -11.69 1.26 -11.67
CA VAL A 111 -12.27 2.29 -10.78
C VAL A 111 -11.96 3.72 -11.24
N THR A 112 -11.02 3.90 -12.15
CA THR A 112 -10.61 5.22 -12.63
C THR A 112 -11.01 5.47 -14.09
N LEU A 113 -11.76 4.57 -14.66
CA LEU A 113 -12.18 4.64 -16.05
C LEU A 113 -13.10 5.82 -16.35
#